data_1f7b17b001cdfa246ca09a462ec2ba30
#
_entry.id   1f7b17b001cdfa246ca09a462ec2ba30
#
_cell.length_a   1.000
_cell.length_b   1.000
_cell.length_c   1.000
_cell.angle_alpha   90.00
_cell.angle_beta   90.00
_cell.angle_gamma   90.00
#
_symmetry.space_group_name_H-M   'P 1'
#
loop_
_entity.id
_entity.type
_entity.pdbx_description
1 polymer ?
#
loop_
_entity_poly.entity_id
_entity_poly.type
_entity_poly.pdbx_seq_one_letter_code
_entity_poly.pdbx_strand_id
1 'polypeptide(L)'
;MEKYKPHGIIIETQVRYLPEQSDETADRFVFSYTISITNLGTVAARLISRHWVITDAYNHVQEVRGQGVVGEQPVLQPSQSFEYSSGTVLATQVGTMRGSYQMRGEDGSEFDVEIPEFVLSVPRVLH
;
A
#
# COMPACT_ATOMS: atom_id res chain seq x y z
N MET A 1 -17.29 2.84 -25.37
CA MET A 1 -16.27 3.60 -24.65
C MET A 1 -16.73 3.98 -23.26
N GLU A 2 -15.92 3.72 -22.30
CA GLU A 2 -16.19 4.07 -20.92
C GLU A 2 -16.03 5.57 -20.70
N LYS A 3 -17.07 6.23 -20.27
CA LYS A 3 -17.03 7.69 -20.04
C LYS A 3 -17.23 8.05 -18.58
N TYR A 4 -17.61 7.10 -17.76
CA TYR A 4 -18.06 7.38 -16.42
C TYR A 4 -17.64 6.23 -15.52
N LYS A 5 -16.84 6.54 -14.49
CA LYS A 5 -16.39 5.56 -13.51
C LYS A 5 -16.67 6.10 -12.12
N PRO A 6 -17.68 5.56 -11.42
CA PRO A 6 -17.95 6.01 -10.06
C PRO A 6 -16.81 5.71 -9.10
N HIS A 7 -16.04 4.64 -9.36
CA HIS A 7 -14.99 4.17 -8.45
C HIS A 7 -13.64 4.13 -9.15
N GLY A 8 -13.16 5.27 -9.60
CA GLY A 8 -11.86 5.37 -10.26
C GLY A 8 -10.73 5.65 -9.26
N ILE A 9 -10.40 4.70 -8.40
CA ILE A 9 -9.36 4.88 -7.40
C ILE A 9 -8.01 4.52 -7.99
N ILE A 10 -7.03 5.42 -7.85
CA ILE A 10 -5.67 5.25 -8.35
C ILE A 10 -4.73 5.13 -7.16
N ILE A 11 -3.87 4.12 -7.20
CA ILE A 11 -2.89 3.87 -6.15
C ILE A 11 -1.49 4.10 -6.71
N GLU A 12 -0.70 4.92 -6.01
CA GLU A 12 0.71 5.11 -6.31
C GLU A 12 1.53 4.75 -5.09
N THR A 13 2.70 4.16 -5.32
CA THR A 13 3.54 3.65 -4.23
C THR A 13 4.96 4.17 -4.37
N GLN A 14 5.60 4.44 -3.23
CA GLN A 14 7.02 4.77 -3.15
C GLN A 14 7.62 3.98 -2.02
N VAL A 15 8.84 3.51 -2.20
CA VAL A 15 9.53 2.68 -1.21
C VAL A 15 10.87 3.31 -0.88
N ARG A 16 11.24 3.23 0.39
CA ARG A 16 12.54 3.70 0.83
C ARG A 16 13.14 2.68 1.81
N TYR A 17 14.37 2.26 1.54
CA TYR A 17 15.14 1.46 2.49
C TYR A 17 15.64 2.35 3.61
N LEU A 18 15.56 1.87 4.86
CA LEU A 18 15.98 2.62 6.04
C LEU A 18 17.20 1.95 6.66
N PRO A 19 18.43 2.26 6.16
CA PRO A 19 19.64 1.63 6.69
C PRO A 19 19.87 1.93 8.17
N GLU A 20 19.46 3.11 8.64
CA GLU A 20 19.63 3.50 10.02
C GLU A 20 18.79 2.70 11.01
N GLN A 21 17.75 2.04 10.52
CA GLN A 21 16.88 1.19 11.34
C GLN A 21 17.12 -0.30 11.07
N SER A 22 17.96 -0.60 10.10
CA SER A 22 18.22 -1.97 9.68
C SER A 22 19.45 -2.53 10.39
N ASP A 23 19.52 -3.86 10.46
CA ASP A 23 20.70 -4.59 10.94
C ASP A 23 20.93 -5.75 10.00
N GLU A 24 21.79 -5.54 9.00
CA GLU A 24 22.00 -6.52 7.95
C GLU A 24 22.66 -7.78 8.46
N THR A 25 23.47 -7.69 9.51
CA THR A 25 24.09 -8.87 10.09
C THR A 25 23.10 -9.74 10.85
N ALA A 26 21.97 -9.16 11.26
CA ALA A 26 20.90 -9.87 11.93
C ALA A 26 19.74 -10.17 10.99
N ASP A 27 19.95 -10.02 9.68
CA ASP A 27 18.91 -10.21 8.65
C ASP A 27 17.67 -9.39 8.94
N ARG A 28 17.89 -8.13 9.28
CA ARG A 28 16.80 -7.19 9.56
C ARG A 28 16.86 -6.03 8.58
N PHE A 29 15.96 -6.02 7.63
CA PHE A 29 15.91 -5.02 6.57
C PHE A 29 14.62 -4.23 6.69
N VAL A 30 14.74 -2.95 7.06
CA VAL A 30 13.59 -2.09 7.35
C VAL A 30 13.33 -1.16 6.19
N PHE A 31 12.08 -1.10 5.77
CA PHE A 31 11.63 -0.25 4.67
C PHE A 31 10.48 0.62 5.14
N SER A 32 10.40 1.83 4.60
CA SER A 32 9.18 2.60 4.65
C SER A 32 8.54 2.58 3.27
N TYR A 33 7.22 2.65 3.24
CA TYR A 33 6.49 2.78 2.00
C TYR A 33 5.46 3.88 2.15
N THR A 34 5.29 4.64 1.08
CA THR A 34 4.33 5.74 1.03
C THR A 34 3.32 5.41 -0.04
N ILE A 35 2.04 5.45 0.34
CA ILE A 35 0.94 5.15 -0.57
C ILE A 35 0.13 6.41 -0.78
N SER A 36 -0.13 6.74 -2.05
CA SER A 36 -1.01 7.83 -2.42
C SER A 36 -2.25 7.24 -3.05
N ILE A 37 -3.40 7.60 -2.51
CA ILE A 37 -4.71 7.09 -2.94
C ILE A 37 -5.48 8.28 -3.48
N THR A 38 -5.84 8.24 -4.76
CA THR A 38 -6.55 9.35 -5.41
C THR A 38 -7.89 8.88 -5.96
N ASN A 39 -8.94 9.61 -5.66
CA ASN A 39 -10.28 9.30 -6.17
C ASN A 39 -10.52 10.09 -7.45
N LEU A 40 -10.38 9.44 -8.59
CA LEU A 40 -10.70 10.03 -9.90
C LEU A 40 -12.11 9.65 -10.37
N GLY A 41 -12.87 9.01 -9.49
CA GLY A 41 -14.26 8.68 -9.78
C GLY A 41 -15.19 9.85 -9.53
N THR A 42 -16.48 9.57 -9.58
CA THR A 42 -17.52 10.59 -9.44
C THR A 42 -18.26 10.49 -8.11
N VAL A 43 -17.98 9.45 -7.30
CA VAL A 43 -18.64 9.19 -6.03
C VAL A 43 -17.60 9.19 -4.93
N ALA A 44 -17.88 9.88 -3.82
CA ALA A 44 -17.02 9.85 -2.65
C ALA A 44 -16.94 8.44 -2.10
N ALA A 45 -15.78 8.07 -1.55
CA ALA A 45 -15.56 6.73 -1.00
C ALA A 45 -14.74 6.80 0.27
N ARG A 46 -15.09 5.93 1.23
CA ARG A 46 -14.35 5.80 2.49
C ARG A 46 -13.51 4.54 2.45
N LEU A 47 -12.27 4.65 2.87
CA LEU A 47 -11.39 3.50 3.04
C LEU A 47 -11.74 2.85 4.37
N ILE A 48 -12.22 1.61 4.32
CA ILE A 48 -12.70 0.90 5.51
C ILE A 48 -11.60 0.02 6.11
N SER A 49 -10.93 -0.77 5.27
CA SER A 49 -9.93 -1.72 5.75
C SER A 49 -8.85 -1.95 4.72
N ARG A 50 -7.80 -2.62 5.16
CA ARG A 50 -6.66 -2.97 4.30
C ARG A 50 -6.28 -4.43 4.46
N HIS A 51 -5.71 -4.98 3.40
CA HIS A 51 -5.12 -6.30 3.40
C HIS A 51 -3.79 -6.24 2.67
N TRP A 52 -2.72 -6.68 3.33
CA TRP A 52 -1.38 -6.74 2.75
C TRP A 52 -0.88 -8.16 2.68
N VAL A 53 -0.17 -8.48 1.61
CA VAL A 53 0.55 -9.73 1.45
C VAL A 53 2.02 -9.36 1.21
N ILE A 54 2.88 -9.75 2.13
CA ILE A 54 4.30 -9.41 2.11
C ILE A 54 5.07 -10.71 1.94
N THR A 55 5.89 -10.79 0.89
CA THR A 55 6.63 -12.00 0.56
C THR A 55 8.12 -11.69 0.53
N ASP A 56 8.93 -12.47 1.26
CA ASP A 56 10.38 -12.30 1.24
C ASP A 56 11.03 -13.16 0.14
N ALA A 57 12.37 -13.11 0.05
CA ALA A 57 13.09 -13.82 -1.00
C ALA A 57 13.07 -15.33 -0.84
N TYR A 58 12.69 -15.84 0.34
CA TYR A 58 12.55 -17.27 0.60
C TYR A 58 11.11 -17.73 0.46
N ASN A 59 10.23 -16.88 -0.10
CA ASN A 59 8.80 -17.15 -0.26
C ASN A 59 8.05 -17.34 1.06
N HIS A 60 8.58 -16.76 2.14
CA HIS A 60 7.80 -16.64 3.36
C HIS A 60 6.79 -15.53 3.18
N VAL A 61 5.53 -15.85 3.45
CA VAL A 61 4.41 -14.93 3.23
C VAL A 61 3.85 -14.49 4.58
N GLN A 62 3.72 -13.18 4.74
CA GLN A 62 3.08 -12.58 5.89
C GLN A 62 1.85 -11.83 5.40
N GLU A 63 0.70 -12.06 6.03
CA GLU A 63 -0.51 -11.32 5.72
C GLU A 63 -0.87 -10.41 6.87
N VAL A 64 -1.28 -9.18 6.55
CA VAL A 64 -1.70 -8.19 7.53
C VAL A 64 -3.07 -7.68 7.13
N ARG A 65 -4.03 -7.74 8.05
CA ARG A 65 -5.37 -7.21 7.86
C ARG A 65 -5.66 -6.23 8.98
N GLY A 66 -6.32 -5.14 8.66
CA GLY A 66 -6.68 -4.16 9.67
C GLY A 66 -7.66 -3.14 9.14
N GLN A 67 -8.26 -2.41 10.08
CA GLN A 67 -9.18 -1.32 9.72
C GLN A 67 -8.39 -0.06 9.41
N GLY A 68 -8.80 0.62 8.34
CA GLY A 68 -8.22 1.89 7.96
C GLY A 68 -6.75 1.82 7.61
N VAL A 69 -6.11 2.96 7.63
CA VAL A 69 -4.67 3.13 7.42
C VAL A 69 -4.17 4.15 8.44
N VAL A 70 -3.07 3.81 9.12
CA VAL A 70 -2.45 4.64 10.18
C VAL A 70 -3.48 5.26 11.14
N GLY A 71 -4.46 4.46 11.55
CA GLY A 71 -5.47 4.89 12.51
C GLY A 71 -6.62 5.70 11.94
N GLU A 72 -6.74 5.80 10.61
CA GLU A 72 -7.76 6.61 9.97
C GLU A 72 -8.55 5.82 8.93
N GLN A 73 -9.81 6.21 8.76
CA GLN A 73 -10.65 5.71 7.68
C GLN A 73 -11.06 6.91 6.82
N PRO A 74 -10.14 7.42 5.99
CA PRO A 74 -10.38 8.66 5.26
C PRO A 74 -11.50 8.53 4.25
N VAL A 75 -12.26 9.62 4.08
CA VAL A 75 -13.23 9.77 3.01
C VAL A 75 -12.58 10.60 1.92
N LEU A 76 -12.59 10.06 0.70
CA LEU A 76 -12.04 10.76 -0.46
C LEU A 76 -13.18 11.23 -1.34
N GLN A 77 -13.35 12.55 -1.43
CA GLN A 77 -14.26 13.14 -2.40
C GLN A 77 -13.67 12.99 -3.80
N PRO A 78 -14.47 13.11 -4.86
CA PRO A 78 -13.89 13.13 -6.21
C PRO A 78 -12.77 14.14 -6.32
N SER A 79 -11.65 13.74 -6.93
CA SER A 79 -10.42 14.51 -7.12
C SER A 79 -9.57 14.67 -5.87
N GLN A 80 -9.96 14.11 -4.73
CA GLN A 80 -9.15 14.17 -3.53
C GLN A 80 -8.16 13.02 -3.45
N SER A 81 -7.04 13.29 -2.80
CA SER A 81 -6.00 12.30 -2.52
C SER A 81 -5.76 12.20 -1.03
N PHE A 82 -5.35 11.01 -0.60
CA PHE A 82 -4.87 10.76 0.75
C PHE A 82 -3.53 10.05 0.64
N GLU A 83 -2.54 10.54 1.38
CA GLU A 83 -1.21 9.95 1.37
C GLU A 83 -0.82 9.57 2.79
N TYR A 84 -0.21 8.40 2.93
CA TYR A 84 0.29 7.97 4.22
C TYR A 84 1.57 7.16 4.03
N SER A 85 2.37 7.08 5.10
CA SER A 85 3.58 6.27 5.12
C SER A 85 3.51 5.29 6.29
N SER A 86 4.08 4.13 6.08
CA SER A 86 4.17 3.10 7.10
C SER A 86 5.45 2.31 6.87
N GLY A 87 5.72 1.34 7.71
CA GLY A 87 6.96 0.57 7.63
C GLY A 87 6.72 -0.91 7.62
N THR A 88 7.73 -1.63 7.14
CA THR A 88 7.75 -3.08 7.18
C THR A 88 9.18 -3.57 7.36
N VAL A 89 9.32 -4.80 7.85
CA VAL A 89 10.61 -5.42 8.09
C VAL A 89 10.66 -6.73 7.33
N LEU A 90 11.73 -6.93 6.56
CA LEU A 90 11.99 -8.20 5.88
C LEU A 90 13.21 -8.87 6.51
N ALA A 91 13.23 -10.20 6.43
CA ALA A 91 14.40 -10.99 6.80
C ALA A 91 15.37 -11.14 5.64
N THR A 92 15.05 -10.62 4.47
CA THR A 92 15.88 -10.72 3.26
C THR A 92 16.02 -9.34 2.63
N GLN A 93 17.03 -9.21 1.74
CA GLN A 93 17.33 -7.94 1.09
C GLN A 93 16.30 -7.52 0.06
N VAL A 94 15.49 -8.45 -0.41
CA VAL A 94 14.50 -8.21 -1.45
C VAL A 94 13.21 -8.93 -1.07
N GLY A 95 12.09 -8.28 -1.33
CA GLY A 95 10.78 -8.88 -1.18
C GLY A 95 9.75 -8.09 -1.95
N THR A 96 8.49 -8.45 -1.79
CA THR A 96 7.39 -7.77 -2.48
C THR A 96 6.26 -7.50 -1.52
N MET A 97 5.49 -6.47 -1.83
CA MET A 97 4.22 -6.20 -1.16
C MET A 97 3.13 -6.06 -2.22
N ARG A 98 1.97 -6.60 -1.92
CA ARG A 98 0.76 -6.40 -2.71
C ARG A 98 -0.42 -6.47 -1.76
N GLY A 99 -1.58 -6.04 -2.21
CA GLY A 99 -2.73 -6.09 -1.34
C GLY A 99 -3.94 -5.42 -1.93
N SER A 100 -4.83 -4.99 -1.03
CA SER A 100 -6.07 -4.34 -1.41
C SER A 100 -6.57 -3.45 -0.29
N TYR A 101 -7.34 -2.45 -0.68
CA TYR A 101 -8.16 -1.68 0.26
C TYR A 101 -9.62 -2.04 0.02
N GLN A 102 -10.37 -2.16 1.11
CA GLN A 102 -11.80 -2.36 1.04
C GLN A 102 -12.45 -1.00 1.26
N MET A 103 -13.24 -0.55 0.29
CA MET A 103 -13.81 0.79 0.31
C MET A 103 -15.33 0.74 0.21
N ARG A 104 -15.95 1.79 0.70
CA ARG A 104 -17.40 1.96 0.63
C ARG A 104 -17.71 3.30 -0.01
N GLY A 105 -18.45 3.27 -1.11
CA GLY A 105 -18.93 4.47 -1.78
C GLY A 105 -20.08 5.11 -1.04
N GLU A 106 -20.23 6.42 -1.25
CA GLU A 106 -21.35 7.17 -0.70
C GLU A 106 -22.68 6.67 -1.27
N ASP A 107 -22.63 6.04 -2.44
CA ASP A 107 -23.81 5.41 -3.08
C ASP A 107 -24.16 4.06 -2.46
N GLY A 108 -23.48 3.64 -1.40
CA GLY A 108 -23.74 2.38 -0.72
C GLY A 108 -22.99 1.18 -1.29
N SER A 109 -22.26 1.35 -2.39
CA SER A 109 -21.48 0.27 -2.97
C SER A 109 -20.30 -0.09 -2.08
N GLU A 110 -19.92 -1.38 -2.10
CA GLU A 110 -18.71 -1.86 -1.44
C GLU A 110 -17.84 -2.48 -2.50
N PHE A 111 -16.54 -2.16 -2.48
CA PHE A 111 -15.64 -2.63 -3.53
C PHE A 111 -14.22 -2.70 -3.00
N ASP A 112 -13.43 -3.56 -3.64
CA ASP A 112 -12.00 -3.69 -3.35
C ASP A 112 -11.22 -2.88 -4.38
N VAL A 113 -10.14 -2.26 -3.91
CA VAL A 113 -9.18 -1.59 -4.77
C VAL A 113 -7.87 -2.35 -4.66
N GLU A 114 -7.39 -2.88 -5.77
CA GLU A 114 -6.14 -3.60 -5.78
C GLU A 114 -4.97 -2.63 -5.61
N ILE A 115 -4.03 -3.02 -4.75
CA ILE A 115 -2.74 -2.34 -4.64
C ILE A 115 -1.78 -3.19 -5.47
N PRO A 116 -1.31 -2.68 -6.62
CA PRO A 116 -0.40 -3.46 -7.47
C PRO A 116 0.87 -3.83 -6.71
N GLU A 117 1.43 -4.99 -7.03
CA GLU A 117 2.64 -5.46 -6.39
C GLU A 117 3.78 -4.46 -6.61
N PHE A 118 4.54 -4.21 -5.55
CA PHE A 118 5.75 -3.41 -5.65
C PHE A 118 6.89 -4.10 -4.90
N VAL A 119 8.12 -3.74 -5.28
CA VAL A 119 9.32 -4.41 -4.80
C VAL A 119 9.93 -3.62 -3.64
N LEU A 120 10.31 -4.35 -2.60
CA LEU A 120 11.14 -3.85 -1.50
C LEU A 120 12.55 -4.36 -1.77
N SER A 121 13.51 -3.46 -1.96
CA SER A 121 14.87 -3.88 -2.31
C SER A 121 15.88 -2.93 -1.69
N VAL A 122 16.88 -3.52 -1.04
CA VAL A 122 18.04 -2.76 -0.57
C VAL A 122 18.77 -2.23 -1.80
N PRO A 123 19.12 -0.93 -1.83
CA PRO A 123 19.84 -0.37 -2.97
C PRO A 123 21.18 -1.08 -3.16
N ARG A 124 21.52 -1.32 -4.42
CA ARG A 124 22.82 -1.91 -4.76
C ARG A 124 23.82 -0.80 -5.10
N VAL A 125 25.02 -0.98 -4.59
CA VAL A 125 26.15 -0.15 -4.98
C VAL A 125 26.94 -0.90 -6.03
N LEU A 126 27.10 -0.29 -7.20
CA LEU A 126 27.88 -0.87 -8.28
C LEU A 126 29.31 -0.30 -8.24
N HIS A 127 30.26 -1.19 -8.33
CA HIS A 127 31.67 -0.82 -8.30
C HIS A 127 32.33 -1.00 -9.67
#